data_3e16e28aa8f0efdcb4b61b4c72c6687f
#
_entry.id   3e16e28aa8f0efdcb4b61b4c72c6687f
#
_cell.length_a   1.000
_cell.length_b   1.000
_cell.length_c   1.000
_cell.angle_alpha   90.00
_cell.angle_beta   90.00
_cell.angle_gamma   90.00
#
_symmetry.space_group_name_H-M   'P 1'
#
loop_
_entity.id
_entity.type
_entity.pdbx_description
1 polymer ?
#
loop_
_entity_poly.entity_id
_entity_poly.type
_entity_poly.pdbx_seq_one_letter_code
_entity_poly.pdbx_strand_id
1 'polypeptide(L)'
;MTENDKTAFTQSPLFSKFDIKYYEKLIKNKEAKIASFKKGEVILDGKSNERCLVLILKGSASVSKLSVDGKKAIINFLYRGDVFGMATLFYEYDEFPTTVTAEETCRTAILPKEVVENAFASSPEFAKEYVTLLSKKIHFLNQRISIFAESESDEKLLNWLEKNSGGKNEFELPCSISKLAFVLNIGRASVYRAFDSLSEDGYISKDGKKITLLKK
;
A
#
# COMPACT_ATOMS: atom_id res chain seq x y z
N MET A 1 -21.36 -22.58 4.99
CA MET A 1 -21.22 -21.15 5.26
C MET A 1 -22.08 -20.78 6.47
N THR A 2 -21.55 -20.07 7.45
CA THR A 2 -22.32 -19.59 8.62
C THR A 2 -22.99 -18.24 8.31
N GLU A 3 -23.96 -17.79 9.11
CA GLU A 3 -24.58 -16.45 8.94
C GLU A 3 -23.54 -15.32 9.07
N ASN A 4 -22.55 -15.50 9.95
CA ASN A 4 -21.43 -14.54 10.05
C ASN A 4 -20.57 -14.50 8.78
N ASP A 5 -20.38 -15.63 8.09
CA ASP A 5 -19.66 -15.64 6.81
C ASP A 5 -20.47 -14.86 5.75
N LYS A 6 -21.78 -15.07 5.67
CA LYS A 6 -22.68 -14.37 4.74
C LYS A 6 -22.61 -12.86 4.94
N THR A 7 -22.65 -12.41 6.19
CA THR A 7 -22.54 -11.00 6.52
C THR A 7 -21.20 -10.38 6.02
N ALA A 8 -20.08 -11.11 6.11
CA ALA A 8 -18.81 -10.63 5.60
C ALA A 8 -18.81 -10.45 4.07
N PHE A 9 -19.44 -11.38 3.34
CA PHE A 9 -19.62 -11.22 1.89
C PHE A 9 -20.50 -10.02 1.53
N THR A 10 -21.61 -9.82 2.21
CA THR A 10 -22.54 -8.71 1.90
C THR A 10 -22.01 -7.35 2.32
N GLN A 11 -21.13 -7.30 3.32
CA GLN A 11 -20.48 -6.06 3.77
C GLN A 11 -19.22 -5.71 2.96
N SER A 12 -18.62 -6.68 2.26
CA SER A 12 -17.44 -6.41 1.45
C SER A 12 -17.83 -5.60 0.19
N PRO A 13 -17.16 -4.47 -0.10
CA PRO A 13 -17.46 -3.65 -1.28
C PRO A 13 -17.46 -4.46 -2.59
N LEU A 14 -16.48 -5.36 -2.74
CA LEU A 14 -16.34 -6.19 -3.93
C LEU A 14 -17.39 -7.29 -4.00
N PHE A 15 -17.54 -8.04 -2.90
CA PHE A 15 -18.36 -9.24 -2.89
C PHE A 15 -19.86 -8.96 -2.77
N SER A 16 -20.25 -7.77 -2.31
CA SER A 16 -21.66 -7.32 -2.27
C SER A 16 -22.30 -7.13 -3.66
N LYS A 17 -21.50 -7.25 -4.75
CA LYS A 17 -21.99 -7.11 -6.13
C LYS A 17 -22.75 -8.33 -6.65
N PHE A 18 -22.69 -9.43 -5.92
CA PHE A 18 -23.49 -10.62 -6.23
C PHE A 18 -24.41 -10.97 -5.07
N ASP A 19 -25.52 -11.66 -5.39
CA ASP A 19 -26.36 -12.31 -4.37
C ASP A 19 -25.53 -13.32 -3.59
N ILE A 20 -25.79 -13.43 -2.29
CA ILE A 20 -25.13 -14.39 -1.42
C ILE A 20 -25.25 -15.82 -1.91
N LYS A 21 -26.37 -16.16 -2.57
CA LYS A 21 -26.61 -17.48 -3.21
C LYS A 21 -25.56 -17.84 -4.24
N TYR A 22 -24.97 -16.85 -4.92
CA TYR A 22 -23.87 -17.07 -5.84
C TYR A 22 -22.66 -17.70 -5.13
N TYR A 23 -22.26 -17.11 -4.00
CA TYR A 23 -21.13 -17.62 -3.23
C TYR A 23 -21.44 -18.94 -2.53
N GLU A 24 -22.66 -19.14 -2.06
CA GLU A 24 -23.12 -20.42 -1.52
C GLU A 24 -23.00 -21.55 -2.56
N LYS A 25 -23.35 -21.27 -3.82
CA LYS A 25 -23.21 -22.20 -4.94
C LYS A 25 -21.74 -22.51 -5.20
N LEU A 26 -20.87 -21.53 -5.28
CA LEU A 26 -19.43 -21.72 -5.50
C LEU A 26 -18.80 -22.62 -4.42
N ILE A 27 -19.15 -22.40 -3.16
CA ILE A 27 -18.64 -23.18 -2.04
C ILE A 27 -19.21 -24.61 -2.08
N LYS A 28 -20.51 -24.77 -2.37
CA LYS A 28 -21.16 -26.09 -2.51
C LYS A 28 -20.54 -26.91 -3.64
N ASN A 29 -20.23 -26.26 -4.75
CA ASN A 29 -19.63 -26.91 -5.92
C ASN A 29 -18.12 -27.11 -5.77
N LYS A 30 -17.50 -26.67 -4.64
CA LYS A 30 -16.04 -26.68 -4.41
C LYS A 30 -15.24 -25.83 -5.38
N GLU A 31 -15.87 -24.88 -6.06
CA GLU A 31 -15.22 -23.87 -6.90
C GLU A 31 -14.54 -22.79 -6.05
N ALA A 32 -15.03 -22.54 -4.84
CA ALA A 32 -14.41 -21.72 -3.81
C ALA A 32 -14.37 -22.51 -2.50
N LYS A 33 -13.44 -22.15 -1.60
CA LYS A 33 -13.29 -22.84 -0.30
C LYS A 33 -13.32 -21.86 0.86
N ILE A 34 -13.83 -22.31 2.01
CA ILE A 34 -13.70 -21.63 3.29
C ILE A 34 -12.60 -22.34 4.08
N ALA A 35 -11.58 -21.60 4.51
CA ALA A 35 -10.47 -22.09 5.29
C ALA A 35 -10.40 -21.40 6.65
N SER A 36 -9.80 -22.06 7.64
CA SER A 36 -9.55 -21.51 8.96
C SER A 36 -8.07 -21.64 9.27
N PHE A 37 -7.50 -20.58 9.84
CA PHE A 37 -6.09 -20.47 10.20
C PHE A 37 -5.97 -20.10 11.67
N LYS A 38 -5.03 -20.72 12.37
CA LYS A 38 -4.67 -20.35 13.74
C LYS A 38 -3.75 -19.13 13.73
N LYS A 39 -3.65 -18.47 14.88
CA LYS A 39 -2.69 -17.38 15.05
C LYS A 39 -1.27 -17.83 14.64
N GLY A 40 -0.62 -17.01 13.81
CA GLY A 40 0.73 -17.25 13.29
C GLY A 40 0.78 -18.12 12.02
N GLU A 41 -0.32 -18.75 11.61
CA GLU A 41 -0.34 -19.52 10.36
C GLU A 41 -0.34 -18.59 9.14
N VAL A 42 0.39 -19.01 8.10
CA VAL A 42 0.45 -18.29 6.82
C VAL A 42 -0.80 -18.58 6.01
N ILE A 43 -1.50 -17.53 5.61
CA ILE A 43 -2.71 -17.62 4.77
C ILE A 43 -2.33 -17.62 3.29
N LEU A 44 -1.37 -16.77 2.93
CA LEU A 44 -0.87 -16.63 1.56
C LEU A 44 0.59 -16.17 1.62
N ASP A 45 1.46 -16.78 0.84
CA ASP A 45 2.87 -16.40 0.72
C ASP A 45 3.35 -16.43 -0.73
N GLY A 46 4.58 -15.94 -0.93
CA GLY A 46 5.22 -15.89 -2.24
C GLY A 46 5.59 -17.24 -2.85
N LYS A 47 5.47 -18.33 -2.09
CA LYS A 47 5.80 -19.68 -2.54
C LYS A 47 4.56 -20.43 -3.03
N SER A 48 3.38 -19.88 -2.78
CA SER A 48 2.12 -20.47 -3.24
C SER A 48 1.92 -20.15 -4.72
N ASN A 49 1.88 -21.18 -5.55
CA ASN A 49 1.49 -21.04 -6.96
C ASN A 49 -0.04 -20.83 -7.12
N GLU A 50 -0.81 -20.84 -6.04
CA GLU A 50 -2.25 -20.61 -6.09
C GLU A 50 -2.56 -19.11 -6.20
N ARG A 51 -2.96 -18.68 -7.40
CA ARG A 51 -3.47 -17.33 -7.64
C ARG A 51 -4.93 -17.29 -7.21
N CYS A 52 -5.19 -16.58 -6.13
CA CYS A 52 -6.53 -16.51 -5.55
C CYS A 52 -6.84 -15.15 -4.97
N LEU A 53 -8.12 -14.85 -4.90
CA LEU A 53 -8.67 -13.73 -4.16
C LEU A 53 -9.15 -14.24 -2.81
N VAL A 54 -8.79 -13.55 -1.73
CA VAL A 54 -9.12 -13.98 -0.38
C VAL A 54 -9.87 -12.88 0.36
N LEU A 55 -11.03 -13.24 0.94
CA LEU A 55 -11.85 -12.38 1.81
C LEU A 55 -11.68 -12.84 3.27
N ILE A 56 -11.42 -11.92 4.19
CA ILE A 56 -11.46 -12.20 5.63
C ILE A 56 -12.91 -12.25 6.10
N LEU A 57 -13.35 -13.42 6.54
CA LEU A 57 -14.71 -13.67 7.07
C LEU A 57 -14.78 -13.41 8.57
N LYS A 58 -13.69 -13.68 9.29
CA LYS A 58 -13.56 -13.49 10.75
C LYS A 58 -12.09 -13.39 11.11
N GLY A 59 -11.79 -12.64 12.18
CA GLY A 59 -10.44 -12.45 12.69
C GLY A 59 -9.69 -11.35 11.94
N SER A 60 -8.37 -11.37 12.07
CA SER A 60 -7.46 -10.39 11.50
C SER A 60 -6.17 -11.04 11.01
N ALA A 61 -5.51 -10.41 10.05
CA ALA A 61 -4.24 -10.87 9.49
C ALA A 61 -3.29 -9.68 9.27
N SER A 62 -1.99 -9.92 9.25
CA SER A 62 -0.97 -8.95 8.88
C SER A 62 -0.39 -9.27 7.50
N VAL A 63 -0.13 -8.22 6.74
CA VAL A 63 0.62 -8.27 5.48
C VAL A 63 2.04 -7.82 5.78
N SER A 64 3.02 -8.65 5.46
CA SER A 64 4.42 -8.36 5.72
C SER A 64 5.29 -8.65 4.51
N LYS A 65 6.46 -8.00 4.47
CA LYS A 65 7.53 -8.24 3.50
C LYS A 65 8.83 -8.49 4.26
N LEU A 66 9.68 -9.36 3.72
CA LEU A 66 11.05 -9.47 4.19
C LEU A 66 11.85 -8.30 3.61
N SER A 67 12.54 -7.56 4.45
CA SER A 67 13.51 -6.56 4.03
C SER A 67 14.82 -7.24 3.59
N VAL A 68 15.71 -6.48 2.94
CA VAL A 68 16.99 -6.98 2.42
C VAL A 68 17.87 -7.60 3.51
N ASP A 69 17.75 -7.12 4.74
CA ASP A 69 18.44 -7.62 5.94
C ASP A 69 17.71 -8.80 6.63
N GLY A 70 16.67 -9.35 5.98
CA GLY A 70 15.91 -10.52 6.46
C GLY A 70 14.90 -10.22 7.57
N LYS A 71 14.72 -8.96 7.96
CA LYS A 71 13.72 -8.57 8.97
C LYS A 71 12.33 -8.51 8.36
N LYS A 72 11.35 -9.00 9.11
CA LYS A 72 9.94 -8.94 8.74
C LYS A 72 9.40 -7.52 9.02
N ALA A 73 9.02 -6.80 7.96
CA ALA A 73 8.36 -5.50 8.05
C ALA A 73 6.85 -5.68 7.81
N ILE A 74 6.02 -5.27 8.77
CA ILE A 74 4.56 -5.24 8.60
C ILE A 74 4.20 -4.01 7.76
N ILE A 75 3.47 -4.25 6.67
CA ILE A 75 3.03 -3.22 5.73
C ILE A 75 1.60 -2.78 6.03
N ASN A 76 0.73 -3.74 6.39
CA ASN A 76 -0.69 -3.49 6.62
C ASN A 76 -1.31 -4.55 7.52
N PHE A 77 -2.48 -4.23 8.09
CA PHE A 77 -3.36 -5.17 8.75
C PHE A 77 -4.65 -5.33 7.94
N LEU A 78 -5.20 -6.53 7.98
CA LEU A 78 -6.43 -6.91 7.30
C LEU A 78 -7.44 -7.38 8.35
N TYR A 79 -8.66 -6.93 8.21
CA TYR A 79 -9.76 -7.21 9.12
C TYR A 79 -10.93 -7.86 8.38
N ARG A 80 -11.96 -8.25 9.11
CA ARG A 80 -13.19 -8.78 8.53
C ARG A 80 -13.74 -7.86 7.42
N GLY A 81 -14.05 -8.44 6.27
CA GLY A 81 -14.52 -7.73 5.08
C GLY A 81 -13.42 -7.27 4.14
N ASP A 82 -12.15 -7.27 4.58
CA ASP A 82 -11.03 -6.93 3.73
C ASP A 82 -10.70 -8.04 2.73
N VAL A 83 -10.22 -7.60 1.56
CA VAL A 83 -9.87 -8.46 0.43
C VAL A 83 -8.38 -8.31 0.11
N PHE A 84 -7.71 -9.44 -0.12
CA PHE A 84 -6.32 -9.46 -0.57
C PHE A 84 -6.09 -10.47 -1.70
N GLY A 85 -4.89 -10.45 -2.29
CA GLY A 85 -4.58 -11.22 -3.49
C GLY A 85 -4.95 -10.52 -4.80
N MET A 86 -5.62 -9.35 -4.76
CA MET A 86 -6.09 -8.64 -5.94
C MET A 86 -4.96 -8.27 -6.91
N ALA A 87 -3.85 -7.73 -6.40
CA ALA A 87 -2.76 -7.24 -7.24
C ALA A 87 -1.96 -8.38 -7.89
N THR A 88 -1.97 -9.57 -7.30
CA THR A 88 -1.19 -10.72 -7.75
C THR A 88 -1.99 -11.72 -8.56
N LEU A 89 -3.33 -11.60 -8.56
CA LEU A 89 -4.23 -12.55 -9.22
C LEU A 89 -3.95 -12.67 -10.72
N PHE A 90 -3.64 -11.56 -11.40
CA PHE A 90 -3.37 -11.48 -12.84
C PHE A 90 -1.90 -11.16 -13.14
N TYR A 91 -1.04 -11.18 -12.13
CA TYR A 91 0.36 -10.90 -12.29
C TYR A 91 1.12 -12.17 -12.68
N GLU A 92 1.93 -12.14 -13.74
CA GLU A 92 2.54 -13.33 -14.35
C GLU A 92 3.85 -13.78 -13.71
N TYR A 93 4.31 -13.13 -12.64
CA TYR A 93 5.54 -13.49 -11.95
C TYR A 93 5.33 -14.53 -10.86
N ASP A 94 6.32 -15.38 -10.63
CA ASP A 94 6.26 -16.53 -9.74
C ASP A 94 6.40 -16.19 -8.24
N GLU A 95 6.73 -14.94 -7.90
CA GLU A 95 6.94 -14.55 -6.51
C GLU A 95 5.90 -13.52 -6.04
N PHE A 96 5.19 -13.85 -4.97
CA PHE A 96 4.40 -12.87 -4.22
C PHE A 96 5.35 -12.01 -3.36
N PRO A 97 5.33 -10.69 -3.49
CA PRO A 97 6.25 -9.82 -2.74
C PRO A 97 5.93 -9.76 -1.25
N THR A 98 4.83 -10.34 -0.81
CA THR A 98 4.33 -10.23 0.58
C THR A 98 3.80 -11.55 1.10
N THR A 99 3.89 -11.71 2.43
CA THR A 99 3.30 -12.83 3.18
C THR A 99 2.14 -12.31 4.01
N VAL A 100 1.01 -13.03 3.98
CA VAL A 100 -0.17 -12.76 4.81
C VAL A 100 -0.22 -13.80 5.93
N THR A 101 -0.20 -13.35 7.19
CA THR A 101 -0.17 -14.20 8.39
C THR A 101 -1.36 -13.88 9.28
N ALA A 102 -2.04 -14.89 9.80
CA ALA A 102 -3.14 -14.73 10.75
C ALA A 102 -2.63 -14.17 12.10
N GLU A 103 -3.21 -13.07 12.60
CA GLU A 103 -2.87 -12.47 13.88
C GLU A 103 -3.67 -13.05 15.05
N GLU A 104 -4.79 -13.66 14.73
CA GLU A 104 -5.65 -14.43 15.63
C GLU A 104 -6.29 -15.59 14.87
N THR A 105 -7.21 -16.35 15.47
CA THR A 105 -7.98 -17.35 14.70
C THR A 105 -8.73 -16.66 13.58
N CYS A 106 -8.31 -16.89 12.35
CA CYS A 106 -8.79 -16.24 11.15
C CYS A 106 -9.57 -17.24 10.29
N ARG A 107 -10.70 -16.81 9.74
CA ARG A 107 -11.51 -17.57 8.80
C ARG A 107 -11.62 -16.79 7.49
N THR A 108 -11.39 -17.46 6.37
CA THR A 108 -11.32 -16.82 5.05
C THR A 108 -12.16 -17.56 4.02
N ALA A 109 -12.62 -16.81 3.01
CA ALA A 109 -13.10 -17.39 1.76
C ALA A 109 -12.01 -17.22 0.71
N ILE A 110 -11.66 -18.29 0.01
CA ILE A 110 -10.61 -18.34 -1.00
C ILE A 110 -11.27 -18.65 -2.33
N LEU A 111 -11.13 -17.72 -3.28
CA LEU A 111 -11.68 -17.82 -4.64
C LEU A 111 -10.51 -17.92 -5.62
N PRO A 112 -10.38 -19.04 -6.35
CA PRO A 112 -9.39 -19.21 -7.41
C PRO A 112 -9.55 -18.16 -8.52
N LYS A 113 -8.51 -17.97 -9.30
CA LYS A 113 -8.45 -17.00 -10.40
C LYS A 113 -9.61 -17.18 -11.38
N GLU A 114 -9.91 -18.42 -11.76
CA GLU A 114 -10.96 -18.78 -12.72
C GLU A 114 -12.35 -18.33 -12.26
N VAL A 115 -12.62 -18.42 -10.95
CA VAL A 115 -13.87 -17.94 -10.36
C VAL A 115 -13.99 -16.42 -10.49
N VAL A 116 -12.90 -15.70 -10.30
CA VAL A 116 -12.86 -14.23 -10.43
C VAL A 116 -12.98 -13.81 -11.90
N GLU A 117 -12.35 -14.54 -12.83
CA GLU A 117 -12.51 -14.33 -14.28
C GLU A 117 -13.97 -14.53 -14.72
N ASN A 118 -14.62 -15.58 -14.26
CA ASN A 118 -16.04 -15.81 -14.51
C ASN A 118 -16.93 -14.71 -13.90
N ALA A 119 -16.56 -14.18 -12.73
CA ALA A 119 -17.25 -13.05 -12.12
C ALA A 119 -17.12 -11.78 -12.97
N PHE A 120 -15.94 -11.50 -13.55
CA PHE A 120 -15.76 -10.38 -14.48
C PHE A 120 -16.62 -10.52 -15.74
N ALA A 121 -16.70 -11.72 -16.31
CA ALA A 121 -17.49 -11.97 -17.51
C ALA A 121 -19.00 -11.85 -17.25
N SER A 122 -19.46 -12.14 -16.03
CA SER A 122 -20.88 -12.18 -15.67
C SER A 122 -21.39 -10.89 -14.99
N SER A 123 -20.53 -10.01 -14.48
CA SER A 123 -20.93 -8.77 -13.81
C SER A 123 -19.96 -7.62 -14.08
N PRO A 124 -20.35 -6.66 -14.94
CA PRO A 124 -19.60 -5.43 -15.14
C PRO A 124 -19.44 -4.62 -13.84
N GLU A 125 -20.41 -4.70 -12.92
CA GLU A 125 -20.37 -4.03 -11.63
C GLU A 125 -19.26 -4.60 -10.74
N PHE A 126 -19.06 -5.92 -10.76
CA PHE A 126 -17.97 -6.57 -10.03
C PHE A 126 -16.60 -6.13 -10.60
N ALA A 127 -16.47 -6.13 -11.93
CA ALA A 127 -15.24 -5.68 -12.58
C ALA A 127 -14.93 -4.20 -12.27
N LYS A 128 -15.96 -3.31 -12.32
CA LYS A 128 -15.82 -1.90 -11.97
C LYS A 128 -15.37 -1.72 -10.52
N GLU A 129 -15.98 -2.44 -9.58
CA GLU A 129 -15.59 -2.34 -8.17
C GLU A 129 -14.17 -2.87 -7.91
N TYR A 130 -13.79 -3.95 -8.59
CA TYR A 130 -12.42 -4.48 -8.51
C TYR A 130 -11.38 -3.42 -8.96
N VAL A 131 -11.61 -2.80 -10.11
CA VAL A 131 -10.76 -1.70 -10.61
C VAL A 131 -10.77 -0.51 -9.64
N THR A 132 -11.93 -0.16 -9.10
CA THR A 132 -12.06 0.94 -8.11
C THR A 132 -11.22 0.66 -6.86
N LEU A 133 -11.27 -0.55 -6.33
CA LEU A 133 -10.47 -0.95 -5.16
C LEU A 133 -8.97 -0.94 -5.46
N LEU A 134 -8.55 -1.41 -6.64
CA LEU A 134 -7.15 -1.30 -7.08
C LEU A 134 -6.71 0.16 -7.21
N SER A 135 -7.54 1.02 -7.79
CA SER A 135 -7.25 2.45 -7.93
C SER A 135 -7.10 3.14 -6.58
N LYS A 136 -7.97 2.84 -5.61
CA LYS A 136 -7.84 3.33 -4.22
C LYS A 136 -6.53 2.87 -3.60
N LYS A 137 -6.12 1.63 -3.84
CA LYS A 137 -4.86 1.08 -3.31
C LYS A 137 -3.64 1.74 -3.95
N ILE A 138 -3.66 2.00 -5.25
CA ILE A 138 -2.61 2.75 -5.96
C ILE A 138 -2.52 4.17 -5.41
N HIS A 139 -3.66 4.86 -5.25
CA HIS A 139 -3.69 6.22 -4.67
C HIS A 139 -3.07 6.24 -3.25
N PHE A 140 -3.46 5.31 -2.39
CA PHE A 140 -2.90 5.17 -1.05
C PHE A 140 -1.37 4.94 -1.07
N LEU A 141 -0.88 4.08 -1.96
CA LEU A 141 0.56 3.83 -2.09
C LEU A 141 1.30 5.07 -2.59
N ASN A 142 0.74 5.79 -3.56
CA ASN A 142 1.31 7.04 -4.06
C ASN A 142 1.39 8.12 -2.98
N GLN A 143 0.36 8.25 -2.13
CA GLN A 143 0.41 9.15 -0.97
C GLN A 143 1.54 8.77 -0.01
N ARG A 144 1.72 7.48 0.29
CA ARG A 144 2.83 7.00 1.13
C ARG A 144 4.19 7.30 0.51
N ILE A 145 4.36 7.05 -0.78
CA ILE A 145 5.59 7.38 -1.50
C ILE A 145 5.87 8.88 -1.42
N SER A 146 4.84 9.73 -1.56
CA SER A 146 5.00 11.19 -1.42
C SER A 146 5.50 11.59 -0.04
N ILE A 147 4.92 11.04 1.03
CA ILE A 147 5.36 11.31 2.42
C ILE A 147 6.83 10.91 2.62
N PHE A 148 7.23 9.73 2.16
CA PHE A 148 8.65 9.31 2.25
C PHE A 148 9.57 10.17 1.39
N ALA A 149 9.12 10.58 0.19
CA ALA A 149 9.89 11.45 -0.68
C ALA A 149 10.01 12.87 -0.12
N GLU A 150 9.03 13.37 0.63
CA GLU A 150 9.08 14.67 1.33
C GLU A 150 10.12 14.65 2.44
N SER A 151 10.11 13.65 3.32
CA SER A 151 11.13 13.48 4.37
C SER A 151 12.54 13.38 3.77
N GLU A 152 12.72 12.61 2.73
CA GLU A 152 13.99 12.50 2.01
C GLU A 152 14.39 13.81 1.31
N SER A 153 13.40 14.60 0.85
CA SER A 153 13.64 15.87 0.18
C SER A 153 14.14 16.94 1.14
N ASP A 154 13.61 16.98 2.36
CA ASP A 154 14.01 17.91 3.41
C ASP A 154 15.47 17.66 3.82
N GLU A 155 15.79 16.40 4.06
CA GLU A 155 17.16 15.99 4.41
C GLU A 155 18.15 16.28 3.27
N LYS A 156 17.79 15.97 2.02
CA LYS A 156 18.61 16.28 0.85
C LYS A 156 18.82 17.77 0.69
N LEU A 157 17.77 18.58 0.88
CA LEU A 157 17.85 20.02 0.78
C LEU A 157 18.72 20.61 1.89
N LEU A 158 18.50 20.22 3.14
CA LEU A 158 19.27 20.70 4.29
C LEU A 158 20.75 20.37 4.13
N ASN A 159 21.09 19.13 3.83
CA ASN A 159 22.47 18.70 3.59
C ASN A 159 23.15 19.48 2.44
N TRP A 160 22.38 19.78 1.38
CA TRP A 160 22.90 20.58 0.27
C TRP A 160 23.15 22.04 0.68
N LEU A 161 22.21 22.65 1.41
CA LEU A 161 22.35 24.01 1.90
C LEU A 161 23.57 24.16 2.82
N GLU A 162 23.74 23.25 3.76
CA GLU A 162 24.90 23.22 4.66
C GLU A 162 26.24 23.15 3.90
N LYS A 163 26.34 22.22 2.93
CA LYS A 163 27.55 22.06 2.09
C LYS A 163 27.85 23.29 1.23
N ASN A 164 26.82 24.01 0.79
CA ASN A 164 26.99 25.15 -0.12
C ASN A 164 26.98 26.51 0.59
N SER A 165 26.76 26.52 1.91
CA SER A 165 26.84 27.74 2.73
C SER A 165 28.27 28.32 2.85
N GLY A 166 29.29 27.51 2.54
CA GLY A 166 30.69 27.87 2.75
C GLY A 166 31.04 28.12 4.21
N GLY A 167 30.31 27.51 5.16
CA GLY A 167 30.47 27.69 6.59
C GLY A 167 29.83 28.96 7.15
N LYS A 168 29.08 29.70 6.33
CA LYS A 168 28.32 30.89 6.74
C LYS A 168 26.92 30.49 7.15
N ASN A 169 26.38 31.13 8.19
CA ASN A 169 24.98 30.91 8.56
C ASN A 169 24.00 31.56 7.57
N GLU A 170 24.43 32.62 6.87
CA GLU A 170 23.62 33.37 5.92
C GLU A 170 24.34 33.45 4.56
N PHE A 171 23.62 33.09 3.49
CA PHE A 171 24.14 33.10 2.13
C PHE A 171 23.00 33.22 1.09
N GLU A 172 23.35 33.58 -0.13
CA GLU A 172 22.41 33.58 -1.25
C GLU A 172 22.41 32.22 -1.94
N LEU A 173 21.20 31.74 -2.32
CA LEU A 173 21.03 30.52 -3.06
C LEU A 173 21.77 30.62 -4.41
N PRO A 174 22.81 29.81 -4.67
CA PRO A 174 23.71 30.00 -5.82
C PRO A 174 23.09 29.56 -7.15
N CYS A 175 21.87 29.05 -7.14
CA CYS A 175 21.20 28.53 -8.32
C CYS A 175 19.68 28.74 -8.28
N SER A 176 19.01 28.50 -9.42
CA SER A 176 17.55 28.52 -9.50
C SER A 176 16.95 27.27 -8.87
N ILE A 177 15.69 27.35 -8.43
CA ILE A 177 14.93 26.19 -7.92
C ILE A 177 14.89 25.03 -8.92
N SER A 178 14.81 25.34 -10.22
CA SER A 178 14.84 24.30 -11.27
C SER A 178 16.19 23.56 -11.32
N LYS A 179 17.29 24.28 -11.15
CA LYS A 179 18.64 23.68 -11.10
C LYS A 179 18.85 22.92 -9.78
N LEU A 180 18.33 23.44 -8.67
CA LEU A 180 18.37 22.78 -7.38
C LEU A 180 17.59 21.45 -7.40
N ALA A 181 16.38 21.45 -7.97
CA ALA A 181 15.56 20.25 -8.17
C ALA A 181 16.31 19.18 -8.98
N PHE A 182 16.99 19.59 -10.05
CA PHE A 182 17.82 18.69 -10.85
C PHE A 182 19.00 18.11 -10.06
N VAL A 183 19.73 18.97 -9.31
CA VAL A 183 20.90 18.54 -8.51
C VAL A 183 20.49 17.58 -7.39
N LEU A 184 19.35 17.85 -6.73
CA LEU A 184 18.83 17.01 -5.64
C LEU A 184 18.10 15.72 -6.15
N ASN A 185 17.87 15.65 -7.46
CA ASN A 185 17.08 14.60 -8.09
C ASN A 185 15.67 14.44 -7.47
N ILE A 186 14.98 15.58 -7.26
CA ILE A 186 13.61 15.65 -6.74
C ILE A 186 12.77 16.62 -7.61
N GLY A 187 11.44 16.53 -7.46
CA GLY A 187 10.54 17.42 -8.19
C GLY A 187 10.65 18.89 -7.72
N ARG A 188 10.40 19.86 -8.63
CA ARG A 188 10.37 21.30 -8.25
C ARG A 188 9.38 21.59 -7.13
N ALA A 189 8.20 20.97 -7.17
CA ALA A 189 7.20 21.10 -6.11
C ALA A 189 7.72 20.58 -4.76
N SER A 190 8.49 19.48 -4.76
CA SER A 190 9.11 18.92 -3.56
C SER A 190 10.19 19.84 -2.99
N VAL A 191 10.94 20.57 -3.84
CA VAL A 191 11.90 21.58 -3.36
C VAL A 191 11.20 22.71 -2.61
N TYR A 192 10.08 23.22 -3.13
CA TYR A 192 9.30 24.25 -2.42
C TYR A 192 8.79 23.75 -1.09
N ARG A 193 8.18 22.57 -1.06
CA ARG A 193 7.68 21.95 0.19
C ARG A 193 8.79 21.71 1.20
N ALA A 194 9.96 21.26 0.76
CA ALA A 194 11.11 21.07 1.63
C ALA A 194 11.60 22.40 2.23
N PHE A 195 11.60 23.51 1.48
CA PHE A 195 11.89 24.82 2.03
C PHE A 195 10.87 25.26 3.07
N ASP A 196 9.59 25.02 2.82
CA ASP A 196 8.51 25.38 3.73
C ASP A 196 8.60 24.55 5.02
N SER A 197 8.75 23.22 4.92
CA SER A 197 8.92 22.30 6.05
C SER A 197 10.13 22.66 6.92
N LEU A 198 11.32 22.83 6.31
CA LEU A 198 12.53 23.20 7.04
C LEU A 198 12.42 24.57 7.71
N SER A 199 11.64 25.50 7.15
CA SER A 199 11.38 26.81 7.75
C SER A 199 10.41 26.69 8.93
N GLU A 200 9.34 25.91 8.82
CA GLU A 200 8.38 25.62 9.89
C GLU A 200 9.05 24.92 11.07
N ASP A 201 9.92 23.94 10.78
CA ASP A 201 10.70 23.21 11.79
C ASP A 201 11.84 24.06 12.41
N GLY A 202 12.07 25.27 11.89
CA GLY A 202 13.07 26.20 12.39
C GLY A 202 14.51 25.77 12.09
N TYR A 203 14.76 24.99 11.06
CA TYR A 203 16.12 24.68 10.59
C TYR A 203 16.70 25.81 9.73
N ILE A 204 15.85 26.49 8.97
CA ILE A 204 16.25 27.57 8.07
C ILE A 204 15.26 28.74 8.16
N SER A 205 15.71 29.90 7.65
CA SER A 205 14.84 31.02 7.25
C SER A 205 15.14 31.36 5.81
N LYS A 206 14.10 31.60 5.00
CA LYS A 206 14.22 31.91 3.58
C LYS A 206 13.49 33.20 3.25
N ASP A 207 14.22 34.16 2.71
CA ASP A 207 13.67 35.39 2.15
C ASP A 207 14.18 35.57 0.70
N GLY A 208 13.30 35.31 -0.24
CA GLY A 208 13.63 35.25 -1.66
C GLY A 208 14.74 34.25 -1.97
N LYS A 209 15.93 34.72 -2.32
CA LYS A 209 17.15 33.92 -2.53
C LYS A 209 18.05 33.82 -1.29
N LYS A 210 17.78 34.62 -0.28
CA LYS A 210 18.56 34.65 0.94
C LYS A 210 18.14 33.51 1.86
N ILE A 211 19.11 32.70 2.28
CA ILE A 211 18.93 31.56 3.18
C ILE A 211 19.74 31.80 4.45
N THR A 212 19.10 31.57 5.58
CA THR A 212 19.77 31.59 6.89
C THR A 212 19.62 30.21 7.53
N LEU A 213 20.71 29.55 7.88
CA LEU A 213 20.73 28.32 8.67
C LEU A 213 20.57 28.67 10.15
N LEU A 214 19.54 28.18 10.83
CA LEU A 214 19.16 28.56 12.19
C LEU A 214 19.60 27.52 13.24
N LYS A 215 19.72 26.25 12.87
CA LYS A 215 20.18 25.16 13.75
C LYS A 215 21.45 24.55 13.16
N LYS A 216 22.40 24.30 14.02
CA LYS A 216 23.57 23.47 13.75
C LYS A 216 23.31 22.06 14.27
#